data_19a7e3bb27933459af55143f61f56208
#
_entry.id   19a7e3bb27933459af55143f61f56208
#
_cell.length_a   1.000
_cell.length_b   1.000
_cell.length_c   1.000
_cell.angle_alpha   90.00
_cell.angle_beta   90.00
_cell.angle_gamma   90.00
#
_symmetry.space_group_name_H-M   'P 1'
#
loop_
_entity.id
_entity.type
_entity.pdbx_description
1 polymer ?
#
loop_
_entity_poly.entity_id
_entity_poly.type
_entity_poly.pdbx_seq_one_letter_code
_entity_poly.pdbx_strand_id
1 'polypeptide(L)'
;MKRMLGTALFLSLLYGCSGAGYIPYAPHALAPAELQSLETAAAARNKVPAALVGAVIMAESAGDPSAISSAGAQGLMQLMPGTAAGCGIANPFDPAENVDCGTRFLHRLLERYHNNVQLAVAAYNAGPGAVDAYHGIPPYAETEAYVDRVITAYRNY
;
A
#
# COMPACT_ATOMS: atom_id res chain seq x y z
N MET A 1 19.48 -44.89 -2.91
CA MET A 1 18.69 -43.71 -3.33
C MET A 1 18.53 -42.77 -2.14
N LYS A 2 19.39 -41.73 -2.04
CA LYS A 2 19.33 -40.70 -0.96
C LYS A 2 18.67 -39.44 -1.53
N ARG A 3 17.53 -39.07 -0.96
CA ARG A 3 16.88 -37.79 -1.23
C ARG A 3 17.58 -36.71 -0.44
N MET A 4 18.18 -35.73 -1.11
CA MET A 4 18.71 -34.52 -0.51
C MET A 4 17.53 -33.53 -0.33
N LEU A 5 17.17 -33.23 0.92
CA LEU A 5 16.35 -32.11 1.27
C LEU A 5 17.24 -30.86 1.21
N GLY A 6 16.94 -29.95 0.30
CA GLY A 6 17.53 -28.61 0.26
C GLY A 6 16.86 -27.73 1.31
N THR A 7 17.57 -27.48 2.40
CA THR A 7 17.17 -26.50 3.42
C THR A 7 17.45 -25.10 2.90
N ALA A 8 16.44 -24.34 2.58
CA ALA A 8 16.56 -22.90 2.29
C ALA A 8 16.92 -22.18 3.59
N LEU A 9 18.16 -21.75 3.71
CA LEU A 9 18.66 -20.96 4.83
C LEU A 9 18.17 -19.51 4.66
N PHE A 10 17.13 -19.12 5.40
CA PHE A 10 16.76 -17.71 5.57
C PHE A 10 17.84 -17.02 6.40
N LEU A 11 18.69 -16.27 5.74
CA LEU A 11 19.69 -15.43 6.40
C LEU A 11 19.00 -14.17 6.93
N SER A 12 18.55 -14.21 8.18
CA SER A 12 18.08 -13.04 8.93
C SER A 12 19.28 -12.16 9.28
N LEU A 13 19.55 -11.13 8.47
CA LEU A 13 20.49 -10.07 8.83
C LEU A 13 19.80 -9.17 9.86
N LEU A 14 20.10 -9.40 11.14
CA LEU A 14 19.84 -8.47 12.23
C LEU A 14 20.74 -7.25 12.06
N TYR A 15 20.23 -6.17 11.51
CA TYR A 15 20.77 -4.83 11.70
C TYR A 15 19.93 -4.11 12.73
N GLY A 16 20.45 -4.06 13.95
CA GLY A 16 19.94 -3.16 14.97
C GLY A 16 20.35 -1.74 14.61
N CYS A 17 19.33 -0.87 14.42
CA CYS A 17 19.45 0.57 14.60
C CYS A 17 18.08 1.11 14.99
N SER A 18 18.08 1.84 16.09
CA SER A 18 16.94 2.45 16.75
C SER A 18 16.20 3.46 15.88
N GLY A 19 14.85 3.36 15.87
CA GLY A 19 13.94 4.49 15.76
C GLY A 19 13.76 5.13 14.39
N ALA A 20 12.94 4.57 13.59
CA ALA A 20 12.03 5.00 12.54
C ALA A 20 11.77 3.75 11.69
N GLY A 21 10.52 3.38 11.52
CA GLY A 21 10.18 2.15 10.80
C GLY A 21 10.66 2.19 9.34
N TYR A 22 11.91 1.78 9.12
CA TYR A 22 12.43 1.60 7.77
C TYR A 22 11.69 0.46 7.10
N ILE A 23 10.86 0.78 6.12
CA ILE A 23 10.26 -0.20 5.21
C ILE A 23 11.26 -0.39 4.06
N PRO A 24 11.94 -1.55 3.96
CA PRO A 24 12.87 -1.78 2.86
C PRO A 24 12.11 -1.87 1.54
N TYR A 25 12.68 -1.28 0.49
CA TYR A 25 12.18 -1.45 -0.88
C TYR A 25 12.22 -2.92 -1.30
N ALA A 26 11.23 -3.34 -2.09
CA ALA A 26 11.22 -4.67 -2.70
C ALA A 26 12.37 -4.82 -3.74
N PRO A 27 12.81 -6.06 -4.04
CA PRO A 27 13.89 -6.30 -5.02
C PRO A 27 13.62 -5.77 -6.43
N HIS A 28 12.35 -5.61 -6.79
CA HIS A 28 11.89 -5.08 -8.08
C HIS A 28 11.26 -3.68 -7.95
N ALA A 29 11.49 -2.99 -6.84
CA ALA A 29 10.96 -1.65 -6.62
C ALA A 29 11.45 -0.67 -7.69
N LEU A 30 10.59 0.28 -8.06
CA LEU A 30 10.98 1.43 -8.87
C LEU A 30 12.06 2.25 -8.18
N ALA A 31 12.86 2.96 -8.96
CA ALA A 31 13.84 3.90 -8.40
C ALA A 31 13.10 4.97 -7.54
N PRO A 32 13.68 5.39 -6.39
CA PRO A 32 13.01 6.32 -5.48
C PRO A 32 12.54 7.61 -6.16
N ALA A 33 13.33 8.18 -7.06
CA ALA A 33 12.96 9.39 -7.79
C ALA A 33 11.78 9.20 -8.77
N GLU A 34 11.69 8.02 -9.39
CA GLU A 34 10.59 7.65 -10.27
C GLU A 34 9.31 7.47 -9.47
N LEU A 35 9.39 6.75 -8.35
CA LEU A 35 8.27 6.55 -7.45
C LEU A 35 7.75 7.88 -6.90
N GLN A 36 8.63 8.76 -6.43
CA GLN A 36 8.28 10.09 -5.94
C GLN A 36 7.59 10.95 -7.02
N SER A 37 8.01 10.82 -8.29
CA SER A 37 7.35 11.51 -9.40
C SER A 37 5.91 11.06 -9.60
N LEU A 38 5.66 9.74 -9.54
CA LEU A 38 4.32 9.14 -9.64
C LEU A 38 3.43 9.57 -8.48
N GLU A 39 3.95 9.50 -7.25
CA GLU A 39 3.27 9.94 -6.02
C GLU A 39 2.83 11.40 -6.12
N THR A 40 3.75 12.29 -6.48
CA THR A 40 3.49 13.72 -6.60
C THR A 40 2.46 14.02 -7.68
N ALA A 41 2.57 13.38 -8.83
CA ALA A 41 1.65 13.58 -9.94
C ALA A 41 0.22 13.09 -9.60
N ALA A 42 0.08 11.91 -9.00
CA ALA A 42 -1.21 11.37 -8.60
C ALA A 42 -1.83 12.16 -7.43
N ALA A 43 -1.01 12.54 -6.45
CA ALA A 43 -1.39 13.36 -5.31
C ALA A 43 -2.01 14.71 -5.75
N ALA A 44 -1.35 15.40 -6.68
CA ALA A 44 -1.82 16.67 -7.22
C ALA A 44 -3.16 16.52 -7.96
N ARG A 45 -3.30 15.48 -8.82
CA ARG A 45 -4.54 15.22 -9.57
C ARG A 45 -5.72 14.89 -8.66
N ASN A 46 -5.47 14.12 -7.61
CA ASN A 46 -6.52 13.55 -6.76
C ASN A 46 -6.66 14.26 -5.40
N LYS A 47 -5.93 15.35 -5.16
CA LYS A 47 -6.00 16.16 -3.93
C LYS A 47 -5.74 15.34 -2.65
N VAL A 48 -4.76 14.44 -2.69
CA VAL A 48 -4.29 13.64 -1.56
C VAL A 48 -2.86 14.07 -1.23
N PRO A 49 -2.44 14.15 0.04
CA PRO A 49 -1.03 14.43 0.36
C PRO A 49 -0.09 13.40 -0.27
N ALA A 50 0.97 13.83 -0.98
CA ALA A 50 1.93 12.93 -1.63
C ALA A 50 2.58 11.97 -0.62
N ALA A 51 2.90 12.46 0.57
CA ALA A 51 3.42 11.65 1.66
C ALA A 51 2.47 10.49 2.05
N LEU A 52 1.15 10.70 2.01
CA LEU A 52 0.19 9.64 2.29
C LEU A 52 0.13 8.62 1.16
N VAL A 53 0.21 9.07 -0.10
CA VAL A 53 0.28 8.17 -1.27
C VAL A 53 1.51 7.28 -1.17
N GLY A 54 2.68 7.85 -0.92
CA GLY A 54 3.92 7.10 -0.74
C GLY A 54 3.86 6.11 0.43
N ALA A 55 3.30 6.52 1.58
CA ALA A 55 3.13 5.65 2.72
C ALA A 55 2.25 4.43 2.42
N VAL A 56 1.17 4.61 1.65
CA VAL A 56 0.31 3.51 1.19
C VAL A 56 1.07 2.61 0.22
N ILE A 57 1.75 3.14 -0.79
CA ILE A 57 2.54 2.34 -1.75
C ILE A 57 3.58 1.48 -1.01
N MET A 58 4.30 2.06 -0.06
CA MET A 58 5.30 1.32 0.71
C MET A 58 4.66 0.19 1.55
N ALA A 59 3.50 0.42 2.13
CA ALA A 59 2.79 -0.60 2.90
C ALA A 59 2.20 -1.73 2.03
N GLU A 60 1.81 -1.43 0.79
CA GLU A 60 1.16 -2.36 -0.15
C GLU A 60 2.16 -3.23 -0.91
N SER A 61 3.18 -2.63 -1.49
CA SER A 61 4.08 -3.31 -2.43
C SER A 61 5.56 -3.12 -2.14
N ALA A 62 5.92 -2.29 -1.15
CA ALA A 62 7.30 -1.82 -0.95
C ALA A 62 7.91 -1.22 -2.25
N GLY A 63 7.09 -0.60 -3.10
CA GLY A 63 7.48 0.02 -4.36
C GLY A 63 7.59 -0.93 -5.55
N ASP A 64 7.17 -2.19 -5.44
CA ASP A 64 7.20 -3.16 -6.55
C ASP A 64 5.96 -3.02 -7.45
N PRO A 65 6.11 -2.56 -8.72
CA PRO A 65 4.99 -2.43 -9.63
C PRO A 65 4.45 -3.77 -10.13
N SER A 66 5.20 -4.86 -9.96
CA SER A 66 4.81 -6.21 -10.36
C SER A 66 4.17 -7.03 -9.24
N ALA A 67 4.01 -6.45 -8.06
CA ALA A 67 3.50 -7.14 -6.88
C ALA A 67 2.09 -7.72 -7.11
N ILE A 68 1.90 -8.97 -6.67
CA ILE A 68 0.59 -9.66 -6.67
C ILE A 68 0.39 -10.29 -5.30
N SER A 69 -0.71 -9.97 -4.63
CA SER A 69 -1.07 -10.62 -3.37
C SER A 69 -1.73 -11.98 -3.59
N SER A 70 -1.79 -12.80 -2.55
CA SER A 70 -2.51 -14.07 -2.56
C SER A 70 -4.03 -13.91 -2.82
N ALA A 71 -4.58 -12.73 -2.55
CA ALA A 71 -5.97 -12.38 -2.82
C ALA A 71 -6.18 -11.83 -4.25
N GLY A 72 -5.10 -11.68 -5.04
CA GLY A 72 -5.15 -11.17 -6.41
C GLY A 72 -5.12 -9.64 -6.52
N ALA A 73 -4.74 -8.91 -5.49
CA ALA A 73 -4.46 -7.49 -5.57
C ALA A 73 -3.17 -7.25 -6.37
N GLN A 74 -3.08 -6.15 -7.15
CA GLN A 74 -2.07 -5.98 -8.19
C GLN A 74 -1.43 -4.60 -8.18
N GLY A 75 -0.11 -4.58 -8.41
CA GLY A 75 0.69 -3.38 -8.64
C GLY A 75 1.03 -2.59 -7.39
N LEU A 76 1.53 -1.35 -7.59
CA LEU A 76 2.09 -0.48 -6.55
C LEU A 76 1.15 -0.24 -5.37
N MET A 77 -0.13 0.01 -5.64
CA MET A 77 -1.15 0.29 -4.63
C MET A 77 -2.11 -0.89 -4.41
N GLN A 78 -1.72 -2.10 -4.84
CA GLN A 78 -2.45 -3.37 -4.62
C GLN A 78 -3.95 -3.26 -4.92
N LEU A 79 -4.26 -2.88 -6.15
CA LEU A 79 -5.65 -2.75 -6.58
C LEU A 79 -6.30 -4.12 -6.76
N MET A 80 -7.42 -4.35 -6.12
CA MET A 80 -8.27 -5.50 -6.44
C MET A 80 -8.82 -5.37 -7.86
N PRO A 81 -9.03 -6.48 -8.60
CA PRO A 81 -9.52 -6.44 -9.98
C PRO A 81 -10.79 -5.61 -10.16
N GLY A 82 -11.73 -5.67 -9.21
CA GLY A 82 -12.93 -4.85 -9.23
C GLY A 82 -12.66 -3.35 -9.11
N THR A 83 -11.66 -2.95 -8.32
CA THR A 83 -11.25 -1.55 -8.16
C THR A 83 -10.57 -1.06 -9.45
N ALA A 84 -9.66 -1.84 -10.02
CA ALA A 84 -9.00 -1.54 -11.29
C ALA A 84 -10.02 -1.36 -12.43
N ALA A 85 -10.96 -2.29 -12.56
CA ALA A 85 -12.05 -2.20 -13.53
C ALA A 85 -12.93 -0.96 -13.32
N GLY A 86 -13.24 -0.61 -12.07
CA GLY A 86 -13.99 0.59 -11.72
C GLY A 86 -13.26 1.90 -12.05
N CYS A 87 -11.94 1.86 -12.18
CA CYS A 87 -11.11 2.97 -12.67
C CYS A 87 -11.02 3.02 -14.21
N GLY A 88 -11.37 1.94 -14.90
CA GLY A 88 -11.20 1.81 -16.35
C GLY A 88 -9.76 1.58 -16.79
N ILE A 89 -8.87 1.12 -15.90
CA ILE A 89 -7.48 0.81 -16.27
C ILE A 89 -7.39 -0.59 -16.89
N ALA A 90 -6.64 -0.69 -17.99
CA ALA A 90 -6.49 -1.94 -18.72
C ALA A 90 -5.35 -2.81 -18.17
N ASN A 91 -4.32 -2.18 -17.63
CA ASN A 91 -3.14 -2.86 -17.09
C ASN A 91 -2.87 -2.38 -15.65
N PRO A 92 -3.26 -3.14 -14.62
CA PRO A 92 -3.03 -2.77 -13.23
C PRO A 92 -1.54 -2.80 -12.81
N PHE A 93 -0.64 -3.27 -13.68
CA PHE A 93 0.81 -3.23 -13.47
C PHE A 93 1.48 -2.00 -14.12
N ASP A 94 0.72 -1.18 -14.88
CA ASP A 94 1.22 0.14 -15.28
C ASP A 94 1.34 1.03 -14.04
N PRO A 95 2.56 1.51 -13.71
CA PRO A 95 2.78 2.26 -12.48
C PRO A 95 1.95 3.54 -12.39
N ALA A 96 1.81 4.28 -13.49
CA ALA A 96 1.10 5.56 -13.49
C ALA A 96 -0.41 5.36 -13.36
N GLU A 97 -0.98 4.40 -14.08
CA GLU A 97 -2.41 4.06 -14.01
C GLU A 97 -2.79 3.50 -12.64
N ASN A 98 -1.93 2.62 -12.09
CA ASN A 98 -2.15 2.01 -10.78
C ASN A 98 -2.15 3.05 -9.67
N VAL A 99 -1.11 3.90 -9.61
CA VAL A 99 -0.98 4.94 -8.57
C VAL A 99 -2.10 5.98 -8.69
N ASP A 100 -2.48 6.38 -9.91
CA ASP A 100 -3.60 7.33 -10.08
C ASP A 100 -4.94 6.74 -9.62
N CYS A 101 -5.24 5.49 -9.99
CA CYS A 101 -6.46 4.81 -9.56
C CYS A 101 -6.51 4.61 -8.04
N GLY A 102 -5.42 4.10 -7.44
CA GLY A 102 -5.33 3.89 -5.99
C GLY A 102 -5.45 5.19 -5.20
N THR A 103 -4.80 6.26 -5.68
CA THR A 103 -4.89 7.59 -5.06
C THR A 103 -6.31 8.16 -5.17
N ARG A 104 -6.98 7.99 -6.29
CA ARG A 104 -8.40 8.38 -6.47
C ARG A 104 -9.33 7.59 -5.54
N PHE A 105 -9.06 6.30 -5.33
CA PHE A 105 -9.80 5.50 -4.37
C PHE A 105 -9.55 5.99 -2.94
N LEU A 106 -8.31 6.26 -2.57
CA LEU A 106 -7.94 6.82 -1.27
C LEU A 106 -8.59 8.19 -1.02
N HIS A 107 -8.64 9.05 -2.04
CA HIS A 107 -9.37 10.32 -1.95
C HIS A 107 -10.84 10.14 -1.58
N ARG A 108 -11.56 9.22 -2.25
CA ARG A 108 -12.97 8.92 -1.93
C ARG A 108 -13.16 8.41 -0.50
N LEU A 109 -12.19 7.66 0.02
CA LEU A 109 -12.21 7.22 1.41
C LEU A 109 -11.97 8.36 2.39
N LEU A 110 -11.03 9.27 2.07
CA LEU A 110 -10.82 10.48 2.87
C LEU A 110 -12.09 11.34 2.92
N GLU A 111 -12.77 11.56 1.79
CA GLU A 111 -14.05 12.26 1.77
C GLU A 111 -15.12 11.54 2.62
N ARG A 112 -15.26 10.21 2.46
CA ARG A 112 -16.23 9.40 3.21
C ARG A 112 -16.06 9.52 4.71
N TYR A 113 -14.81 9.54 5.20
CA TYR A 113 -14.48 9.59 6.62
C TYR A 113 -14.07 10.99 7.09
N HIS A 114 -14.53 12.06 6.41
CA HIS A 114 -14.33 13.46 6.82
C HIS A 114 -12.86 13.81 7.08
N ASN A 115 -11.95 13.35 6.22
CA ASN A 115 -10.51 13.48 6.32
C ASN A 115 -9.86 12.80 7.56
N ASN A 116 -10.58 11.86 8.18
CA ASN A 116 -9.95 10.99 9.18
C ASN A 116 -9.05 9.98 8.47
N VAL A 117 -7.74 10.28 8.45
CA VAL A 117 -6.73 9.48 7.73
C VAL A 117 -6.67 8.04 8.24
N GLN A 118 -6.81 7.81 9.55
CA GLN A 118 -6.76 6.45 10.11
C GLN A 118 -7.94 5.60 9.63
N LEU A 119 -9.15 6.16 9.60
CA LEU A 119 -10.33 5.45 9.09
C LEU A 119 -10.26 5.24 7.58
N ALA A 120 -9.76 6.22 6.82
CA ALA A 120 -9.59 6.09 5.37
C ALA A 120 -8.56 4.98 5.03
N VAL A 121 -7.44 4.92 5.77
CA VAL A 121 -6.41 3.89 5.61
C VAL A 121 -6.94 2.51 6.03
N ALA A 122 -7.69 2.42 7.13
CA ALA A 122 -8.35 1.18 7.53
C ALA A 122 -9.34 0.68 6.46
N ALA A 123 -10.11 1.60 5.87
CA ALA A 123 -11.06 1.28 4.82
C ALA A 123 -10.39 0.94 3.49
N TYR A 124 -9.19 1.44 3.23
CA TYR A 124 -8.41 1.06 2.08
C TYR A 124 -8.04 -0.43 2.14
N ASN A 125 -7.60 -0.90 3.30
CA ASN A 125 -7.22 -2.30 3.53
C ASN A 125 -8.43 -3.23 3.74
N ALA A 126 -9.30 -2.92 4.70
CA ALA A 126 -10.41 -3.80 5.11
C ALA A 126 -11.70 -3.60 4.31
N GLY A 127 -11.75 -2.57 3.48
CA GLY A 127 -12.97 -2.11 2.81
C GLY A 127 -13.84 -1.20 3.68
N PRO A 128 -14.54 -0.22 3.06
CA PRO A 128 -15.38 0.73 3.81
C PRO A 128 -16.52 0.05 4.57
N GLY A 129 -17.07 -1.05 4.06
CA GLY A 129 -18.14 -1.78 4.74
C GLY A 129 -17.73 -2.32 6.12
N ALA A 130 -16.49 -2.74 6.30
CA ALA A 130 -15.98 -3.19 7.59
C ALA A 130 -15.85 -2.00 8.57
N VAL A 131 -15.26 -0.90 8.12
CA VAL A 131 -15.12 0.32 8.95
C VAL A 131 -16.47 0.87 9.38
N ASP A 132 -17.46 0.86 8.50
CA ASP A 132 -18.83 1.30 8.81
C ASP A 132 -19.50 0.37 9.82
N ALA A 133 -19.38 -0.95 9.64
CA ALA A 133 -19.99 -1.93 10.52
C ALA A 133 -19.42 -1.86 11.96
N TYR A 134 -18.13 -1.60 12.10
CA TYR A 134 -17.49 -1.45 13.41
C TYR A 134 -17.50 -0.01 13.94
N HIS A 135 -18.01 0.97 13.18
CA HIS A 135 -17.97 2.39 13.51
C HIS A 135 -16.56 2.89 13.87
N GLY A 136 -15.54 2.31 13.25
CA GLY A 136 -14.14 2.55 13.57
C GLY A 136 -13.20 1.59 12.83
N ILE A 137 -11.95 1.53 13.26
CA ILE A 137 -11.00 0.54 12.76
C ILE A 137 -11.50 -0.85 13.19
N PRO A 138 -11.76 -1.78 12.25
CA PRO A 138 -12.20 -3.12 12.61
C PRO A 138 -11.10 -3.86 13.37
N PRO A 139 -11.42 -4.69 14.37
CA PRO A 139 -10.44 -5.41 15.18
C PRO A 139 -9.83 -6.61 14.42
N TYR A 140 -9.35 -6.34 13.22
CA TYR A 140 -8.62 -7.30 12.41
C TYR A 140 -7.13 -7.02 12.58
N ALA A 141 -6.38 -7.99 13.11
CA ALA A 141 -4.95 -7.83 13.39
C ALA A 141 -4.16 -7.34 12.17
N GLU A 142 -4.53 -7.78 10.95
CA GLU A 142 -3.94 -7.31 9.70
C GLU A 142 -4.21 -5.82 9.48
N THR A 143 -5.46 -5.38 9.64
CA THR A 143 -5.86 -3.99 9.40
C THR A 143 -5.28 -3.04 10.44
N GLU A 144 -5.25 -3.44 11.71
CA GLU A 144 -4.62 -2.66 12.78
C GLU A 144 -3.12 -2.46 12.49
N ALA A 145 -2.41 -3.54 12.16
CA ALA A 145 -0.99 -3.46 11.79
C ALA A 145 -0.76 -2.64 10.49
N TYR A 146 -1.67 -2.72 9.53
CA TYR A 146 -1.61 -1.92 8.31
C TYR A 146 -1.75 -0.43 8.59
N VAL A 147 -2.75 -0.04 9.39
CA VAL A 147 -2.96 1.34 9.80
C VAL A 147 -1.71 1.88 10.51
N ASP A 148 -1.16 1.13 11.46
CA ASP A 148 0.04 1.54 12.19
C ASP A 148 1.24 1.76 11.25
N ARG A 149 1.47 0.85 10.29
CA ARG A 149 2.54 1.00 9.28
C ARG A 149 2.37 2.25 8.45
N VAL A 150 1.18 2.45 7.87
CA VAL A 150 0.92 3.60 6.99
C VAL A 150 1.01 4.91 7.76
N ILE A 151 0.40 5.02 8.95
CA ILE A 151 0.42 6.25 9.75
C ILE A 151 1.85 6.57 10.22
N THR A 152 2.63 5.56 10.59
CA THR A 152 4.03 5.77 10.98
C THR A 152 4.85 6.25 9.78
N ALA A 153 4.72 5.62 8.61
CA ALA A 153 5.39 6.07 7.39
C ALA A 153 4.98 7.49 7.01
N TYR A 154 3.68 7.78 7.01
CA TYR A 154 3.14 9.10 6.65
C TYR A 154 3.66 10.25 7.54
N ARG A 155 3.89 9.99 8.83
CA ARG A 155 4.42 10.99 9.77
C ARG A 155 5.92 11.27 9.59
N ASN A 156 6.65 10.33 8.98
CA ASN A 156 8.10 10.39 8.81
C ASN A 156 8.52 10.80 7.39
N TYR A 157 7.54 11.09 6.50
CA TYR A 157 7.76 11.58 5.14
C TYR A 157 8.11 13.08 5.18
#